data_b49e3a7aed02b032fb249cabc5aff9e9
#
_entry.id   b49e3a7aed02b032fb249cabc5aff9e9
#
_cell.length_a   1.000
_cell.length_b   1.000
_cell.length_c   1.000
_cell.angle_alpha   90.00
_cell.angle_beta   90.00
_cell.angle_gamma   90.00
#
_symmetry.space_group_name_H-M   'P 1'
#
loop_
_entity.id
_entity.type
_entity.pdbx_description
1 polymer ?
#
loop_
_entity_poly.entity_id
_entity_poly.type
_entity_poly.pdbx_seq_one_letter_code
_entity_poly.pdbx_strand_id
1 'polypeptide(L)'
;MKLFPWKRTASATSLLILAISLAACQDKELAQMPEQPNNVPAPVQEEQVVEEPAKALFTAPLTGLPSNEAITNRPLAVMINNAPAARPQSGLSSADIILEVLAEGGITRFIAIFQSEGGAETVGPVRSIRPYLIQLGESYDGVLVHAGGSPEAYSILQRQQKQHMDEISNGGPYFWRSSDRKAPHNLYTSVDKLREGADIKGYSHDSASPVYTYKEEGCTSGGETAKQFEIHYLLNSYLVTYDYDEVSGRYMRLVNGKADQDMDNGEQLGAANIIVAGADHKVLDDVGRLSVNLEQGGEAMLFQKGKMIRGQWEKERGDIIRFVQDGSEVALVPGKTFISIVPNQPSFADHVKLSEQ
;
A
#
# COMPACT_ATOMS: atom_id res chain seq x y z
N MET A 1 36.96 35.57 -25.60
CA MET A 1 38.09 35.32 -26.50
C MET A 1 39.11 34.47 -25.76
N LYS A 2 39.14 33.18 -26.01
CA LYS A 2 40.26 32.21 -26.04
C LYS A 2 39.66 30.82 -26.05
N LEU A 3 39.61 30.27 -27.23
CA LEU A 3 39.40 28.85 -27.58
C LEU A 3 40.67 28.04 -27.25
N PHE A 4 40.54 26.84 -26.75
CA PHE A 4 41.59 25.79 -26.90
C PHE A 4 40.97 24.42 -27.11
N PRO A 5 41.64 23.50 -27.80
CA PRO A 5 40.99 22.59 -28.72
C PRO A 5 40.94 21.14 -28.31
N TRP A 6 40.15 20.43 -29.04
CA TRP A 6 39.91 19.00 -29.12
C TRP A 6 41.20 18.18 -29.49
N LYS A 7 41.44 17.06 -28.80
CA LYS A 7 42.27 15.97 -29.32
C LYS A 7 41.51 14.67 -29.34
N ARG A 8 41.26 14.19 -30.56
CA ARG A 8 40.89 12.82 -30.89
C ARG A 8 42.16 11.96 -30.86
N THR A 9 42.08 10.73 -30.31
CA THR A 9 42.97 9.63 -30.67
C THR A 9 42.14 8.39 -30.94
N ALA A 10 42.28 7.90 -32.15
CA ALA A 10 41.81 6.60 -32.62
C ALA A 10 42.98 5.61 -32.52
N SER A 11 42.68 4.35 -32.20
CA SER A 11 43.49 3.15 -32.49
C SER A 11 42.64 1.95 -32.06
N ALA A 12 42.47 0.96 -32.72
CA ALA A 12 42.93 0.21 -33.87
C ALA A 12 42.58 -1.26 -33.58
N THR A 13 41.94 -1.81 -34.54
CA THR A 13 41.48 -3.19 -34.72
C THR A 13 42.62 -4.22 -34.58
N SER A 14 42.35 -5.38 -33.95
CA SER A 14 43.13 -6.60 -34.21
C SER A 14 42.20 -7.80 -34.33
N LEU A 15 42.06 -8.25 -35.57
CA LEU A 15 41.46 -9.51 -36.00
C LEU A 15 42.47 -10.63 -35.72
N LEU A 16 42.09 -11.74 -35.09
CA LEU A 16 42.85 -12.95 -35.05
C LEU A 16 42.00 -14.10 -35.62
N ILE A 17 42.38 -14.51 -36.84
CA ILE A 17 41.94 -15.71 -37.57
C ILE A 17 42.72 -16.89 -37.03
N LEU A 18 42.08 -18.00 -36.65
CA LEU A 18 42.78 -19.26 -36.46
C LEU A 18 42.12 -20.36 -37.28
N ALA A 19 42.97 -21.01 -38.06
CA ALA A 19 42.68 -21.93 -39.13
C ALA A 19 42.31 -23.35 -38.66
N ILE A 20 41.49 -23.96 -39.48
CA ILE A 20 41.07 -25.37 -39.48
C ILE A 20 42.24 -26.24 -39.99
N SER A 21 42.55 -27.34 -39.33
CA SER A 21 43.28 -28.42 -39.90
C SER A 21 42.49 -29.73 -39.83
N LEU A 22 42.08 -30.19 -41.01
CA LEU A 22 41.64 -31.57 -41.27
C LEU A 22 42.85 -32.47 -41.31
N ALA A 23 42.78 -33.66 -40.72
CA ALA A 23 43.62 -34.78 -41.07
C ALA A 23 42.78 -36.06 -41.16
N ALA A 24 42.96 -36.77 -42.26
CA ALA A 24 42.17 -37.89 -42.71
C ALA A 24 42.72 -39.24 -42.21
N CYS A 25 41.79 -40.18 -42.13
CA CYS A 25 41.90 -41.65 -42.36
C CYS A 25 43.14 -42.43 -42.09
N GLN A 26 42.98 -43.50 -41.30
CA GLN A 26 43.48 -44.84 -41.75
C GLN A 26 42.71 -45.94 -40.99
N ASP A 27 42.08 -46.82 -41.80
CA ASP A 27 41.46 -48.08 -41.39
C ASP A 27 42.52 -49.06 -40.88
N LYS A 28 42.20 -49.76 -39.79
CA LYS A 28 42.75 -51.09 -39.48
C LYS A 28 41.65 -51.96 -38.86
N GLU A 29 41.28 -52.94 -39.63
CA GLU A 29 40.52 -54.11 -39.31
C GLU A 29 41.24 -54.93 -38.23
N LEU A 30 40.57 -55.27 -37.12
CA LEU A 30 40.94 -56.28 -36.14
C LEU A 30 39.79 -56.89 -35.39
N ALA A 31 39.51 -58.12 -35.72
CA ALA A 31 38.98 -59.25 -34.90
C ALA A 31 37.89 -59.03 -33.93
N GLN A 32 36.72 -59.66 -34.19
CA GLN A 32 35.62 -59.93 -33.32
C GLN A 32 36.02 -60.76 -32.09
N MET A 33 35.74 -60.25 -30.89
CA MET A 33 35.63 -61.04 -29.67
C MET A 33 34.14 -61.01 -29.19
N PRO A 34 33.62 -62.08 -28.57
CA PRO A 34 32.21 -62.21 -28.26
C PRO A 34 31.78 -61.23 -27.13
N GLU A 35 30.64 -60.59 -27.36
CA GLU A 35 29.97 -59.70 -26.39
C GLU A 35 29.50 -60.46 -25.16
N GLN A 36 29.91 -60.01 -23.97
CA GLN A 36 29.25 -60.30 -22.70
C GLN A 36 28.12 -59.29 -22.50
N PRO A 37 26.96 -59.69 -21.96
CA PRO A 37 25.86 -58.76 -21.74
C PRO A 37 26.21 -57.78 -20.59
N ASN A 38 26.47 -56.55 -20.98
CA ASN A 38 26.60 -55.44 -20.04
C ASN A 38 25.22 -55.09 -19.43
N ASN A 39 25.04 -55.53 -18.20
CA ASN A 39 23.90 -55.16 -17.40
C ASN A 39 24.16 -53.75 -16.85
N VAL A 40 23.84 -52.71 -17.64
CA VAL A 40 23.88 -51.32 -17.17
C VAL A 40 22.60 -51.10 -16.38
N PRO A 41 22.66 -50.76 -15.05
CA PRO A 41 21.47 -50.36 -14.31
C PRO A 41 20.87 -49.10 -14.94
N ALA A 42 19.55 -49.13 -15.18
CA ALA A 42 18.82 -47.95 -15.64
C ALA A 42 19.10 -46.78 -14.68
N PRO A 43 19.22 -45.54 -15.18
CA PRO A 43 19.38 -44.38 -14.31
C PRO A 43 18.18 -44.31 -13.39
N VAL A 44 18.44 -44.34 -12.09
CA VAL A 44 17.45 -44.03 -11.06
C VAL A 44 17.05 -42.60 -11.32
N GLN A 45 15.82 -42.39 -11.75
CA GLN A 45 15.21 -41.07 -11.71
C GLN A 45 15.12 -40.64 -10.24
N GLU A 46 15.95 -39.70 -9.84
CA GLU A 46 15.72 -38.98 -8.59
C GLU A 46 14.33 -38.30 -8.73
N GLU A 47 13.35 -38.86 -8.05
CA GLU A 47 12.09 -38.16 -7.78
C GLU A 47 12.47 -36.85 -7.08
N GLN A 48 12.33 -35.75 -7.80
CA GLN A 48 12.37 -34.43 -7.18
C GLN A 48 11.22 -34.40 -6.19
N VAL A 49 11.56 -34.54 -4.92
CA VAL A 49 10.64 -34.25 -3.81
C VAL A 49 10.34 -32.76 -3.93
N VAL A 50 9.19 -32.45 -4.50
CA VAL A 50 8.63 -31.11 -4.42
C VAL A 50 8.24 -30.94 -2.97
N GLU A 51 9.10 -30.31 -2.16
CA GLU A 51 8.74 -29.89 -0.82
C GLU A 51 7.48 -29.01 -0.94
N GLU A 52 6.37 -29.50 -0.42
CA GLU A 52 5.20 -28.63 -0.22
C GLU A 52 5.67 -27.41 0.59
N PRO A 53 5.34 -26.18 0.17
CA PRO A 53 5.70 -25.00 0.93
C PRO A 53 5.16 -25.13 2.36
N ALA A 54 6.04 -24.99 3.33
CA ALA A 54 5.69 -25.10 4.75
C ALA A 54 4.47 -24.20 5.03
N LYS A 55 3.40 -24.77 5.59
CA LYS A 55 2.19 -24.03 5.90
C LYS A 55 2.55 -22.89 6.86
N ALA A 56 2.26 -21.66 6.47
CA ALA A 56 2.49 -20.49 7.31
C ALA A 56 1.83 -20.67 8.68
N LEU A 57 2.57 -20.33 9.74
CA LEU A 57 2.14 -20.56 11.12
C LEU A 57 1.19 -19.46 11.62
N PHE A 58 1.24 -18.29 11.04
CA PHE A 58 0.55 -17.08 11.47
C PHE A 58 -0.13 -16.37 10.30
N THR A 59 -1.02 -15.46 10.64
CA THR A 59 -1.72 -14.60 9.70
C THR A 59 -1.53 -13.15 10.13
N ALA A 60 -1.18 -12.27 9.19
CA ALA A 60 -1.02 -10.84 9.43
C ALA A 60 -2.38 -10.21 9.79
N PRO A 61 -2.51 -9.50 10.93
CA PRO A 61 -3.80 -9.03 11.44
C PRO A 61 -4.55 -8.09 10.49
N LEU A 62 -3.83 -7.19 9.81
CA LEU A 62 -4.42 -6.14 8.99
C LEU A 62 -4.54 -6.50 7.51
N THR A 63 -3.92 -7.59 7.07
CA THR A 63 -3.96 -8.01 5.66
C THR A 63 -4.49 -9.42 5.46
N GLY A 64 -4.58 -10.24 6.50
CA GLY A 64 -4.94 -11.65 6.36
C GLY A 64 -3.91 -12.50 5.61
N LEU A 65 -2.77 -11.94 5.22
CA LEU A 65 -1.73 -12.65 4.48
C LEU A 65 -0.98 -13.61 5.40
N PRO A 66 -0.54 -14.77 4.86
CA PRO A 66 0.28 -15.72 5.60
C PRO A 66 1.59 -15.09 6.09
N SER A 67 2.02 -15.43 7.31
CA SER A 67 3.28 -15.00 7.89
C SER A 67 3.99 -16.16 8.58
N ASN A 68 5.32 -16.19 8.51
CA ASN A 68 6.13 -17.18 9.21
C ASN A 68 6.35 -16.81 10.68
N GLU A 69 6.10 -15.55 11.05
CA GLU A 69 6.25 -15.02 12.40
C GLU A 69 4.96 -14.32 12.84
N ALA A 70 4.70 -14.31 14.14
CA ALA A 70 3.59 -13.56 14.71
C ALA A 70 3.85 -12.05 14.57
N ILE A 71 2.91 -11.34 13.94
CA ILE A 71 2.99 -9.89 13.79
C ILE A 71 2.27 -9.26 14.98
N THR A 72 3.05 -8.84 15.97
CA THR A 72 2.58 -8.18 17.19
C THR A 72 2.93 -6.69 17.24
N ASN A 73 3.72 -6.22 16.29
CA ASN A 73 4.14 -4.83 16.22
C ASN A 73 2.93 -3.89 16.27
N ARG A 74 3.03 -2.86 17.10
CA ARG A 74 2.02 -1.83 17.14
C ARG A 74 1.98 -1.05 15.82
N PRO A 75 0.80 -0.83 15.22
CA PRO A 75 0.68 -0.07 13.98
C PRO A 75 1.21 1.36 14.09
N LEU A 76 1.75 1.86 12.99
CA LEU A 76 2.07 3.28 12.80
C LEU A 76 1.01 3.87 11.88
N ALA A 77 0.33 4.93 12.31
CA ALA A 77 -0.69 5.63 11.53
C ALA A 77 -0.12 6.95 11.01
N VAL A 78 0.36 6.97 9.79
CA VAL A 78 1.08 8.12 9.20
C VAL A 78 0.17 8.99 8.36
N MET A 79 0.09 10.28 8.69
CA MET A 79 -0.70 11.28 7.95
C MET A 79 0.06 11.72 6.71
N ILE A 80 -0.37 11.28 5.52
CA ILE A 80 0.29 11.54 4.24
C ILE A 80 -0.46 12.59 3.43
N ASN A 81 0.27 13.54 2.91
CA ASN A 81 -0.22 14.62 2.07
C ASN A 81 -0.65 14.11 0.68
N ASN A 82 -1.84 14.47 0.23
CA ASN A 82 -2.31 14.13 -1.11
C ASN A 82 -2.56 15.36 -2.00
N ALA A 83 -2.00 16.52 -1.68
CA ALA A 83 -2.01 17.67 -2.59
C ALA A 83 -1.27 17.33 -3.90
N PRO A 84 -1.63 17.95 -5.05
CA PRO A 84 -0.96 17.69 -6.33
C PRO A 84 0.57 17.83 -6.27
N ALA A 85 1.09 18.81 -5.52
CA ALA A 85 2.53 19.02 -5.34
C ALA A 85 3.23 18.00 -4.42
N ALA A 86 2.46 17.12 -3.76
CA ALA A 86 2.96 16.05 -2.92
C ALA A 86 3.02 14.69 -3.64
N ARG A 87 2.50 14.61 -4.85
CA ARG A 87 2.46 13.37 -5.64
C ARG A 87 3.64 13.25 -6.61
N PRO A 88 4.11 12.03 -6.90
CA PRO A 88 3.79 10.78 -6.22
C PRO A 88 4.29 10.78 -4.77
N GLN A 89 3.61 10.04 -3.88
CA GLN A 89 4.04 9.83 -2.51
C GLN A 89 5.03 8.69 -2.42
N SER A 90 5.68 8.55 -1.27
CA SER A 90 6.60 7.44 -0.97
C SER A 90 6.06 6.57 0.16
N GLY A 91 6.28 5.27 0.08
CA GLY A 91 6.00 4.29 1.12
C GLY A 91 4.55 3.79 1.18
N LEU A 92 3.65 4.29 0.31
CA LEU A 92 2.25 3.86 0.33
C LEU A 92 2.08 2.40 -0.12
N SER A 93 2.94 1.90 -1.01
CA SER A 93 2.90 0.51 -1.46
C SER A 93 3.20 -0.50 -0.34
N SER A 94 3.89 -0.08 0.72
CA SER A 94 4.20 -0.91 1.90
C SER A 94 3.13 -0.83 3.01
N ALA A 95 2.15 0.07 2.91
CA ALA A 95 1.10 0.16 3.91
C ALA A 95 0.13 -1.04 3.83
N ASP A 96 -0.31 -1.55 4.98
CA ASP A 96 -1.32 -2.61 5.08
C ASP A 96 -2.71 -2.09 4.72
N ILE A 97 -3.05 -0.93 5.29
CA ILE A 97 -4.32 -0.23 5.09
C ILE A 97 -4.02 1.22 4.70
N ILE A 98 -4.76 1.73 3.72
CA ILE A 98 -4.75 3.15 3.39
C ILE A 98 -6.17 3.69 3.51
N LEU A 99 -6.36 4.69 4.39
CA LEU A 99 -7.60 5.43 4.44
C LEU A 99 -7.41 6.76 3.72
N GLU A 100 -8.36 7.11 2.85
CA GLU A 100 -8.40 8.38 2.15
C GLU A 100 -9.64 9.15 2.53
N VAL A 101 -9.48 10.39 2.99
CA VAL A 101 -10.58 11.25 3.43
C VAL A 101 -10.30 12.71 3.07
N LEU A 102 -11.35 13.51 2.88
CA LEU A 102 -11.22 14.94 2.61
C LEU A 102 -10.48 15.68 3.73
N ALA A 103 -9.70 16.65 3.34
CA ALA A 103 -9.09 17.68 4.16
C ALA A 103 -9.49 19.07 3.64
N GLU A 104 -8.78 20.11 4.06
CA GLU A 104 -9.08 21.48 3.66
C GLU A 104 -8.97 21.70 2.15
N GLY A 105 -9.81 22.57 1.62
CA GLY A 105 -9.76 22.98 0.20
C GLY A 105 -10.17 21.92 -0.80
N GLY A 106 -10.92 20.89 -0.36
CA GLY A 106 -11.35 19.79 -1.22
C GLY A 106 -10.25 18.79 -1.58
N ILE A 107 -9.04 18.95 -1.01
CA ILE A 107 -7.92 18.02 -1.16
C ILE A 107 -8.15 16.86 -0.20
N THR A 108 -7.78 15.65 -0.58
CA THR A 108 -7.79 14.50 0.35
C THR A 108 -6.48 14.40 1.13
N ARG A 109 -6.51 13.56 2.16
CA ARG A 109 -5.35 13.14 2.94
C ARG A 109 -5.40 11.64 3.15
N PHE A 110 -4.22 10.99 3.09
CA PHE A 110 -4.13 9.59 3.46
C PHE A 110 -3.74 9.43 4.93
N ILE A 111 -4.24 8.34 5.50
CA ILE A 111 -3.71 7.73 6.71
C ILE A 111 -3.18 6.37 6.27
N ALA A 112 -1.86 6.23 6.25
CA ALA A 112 -1.21 4.98 5.90
C ALA A 112 -0.89 4.21 7.19
N ILE A 113 -1.40 2.98 7.30
CA ILE A 113 -1.23 2.10 8.46
C ILE A 113 -0.17 1.06 8.12
N PHE A 114 0.90 1.02 8.91
CA PHE A 114 2.01 0.09 8.74
C PHE A 114 2.11 -0.82 9.97
N GLN A 115 2.00 -2.12 9.77
CA GLN A 115 2.17 -3.11 10.81
C GLN A 115 2.98 -4.32 10.35
N SER A 116 2.55 -4.99 9.27
CA SER A 116 3.04 -6.32 8.88
C SER A 116 4.29 -6.30 8.04
N GLU A 117 4.47 -5.32 7.16
CA GLU A 117 5.66 -5.22 6.34
C GLU A 117 6.74 -4.38 7.03
N GLY A 118 7.98 -4.85 6.99
CA GLY A 118 9.14 -4.08 7.40
C GLY A 118 9.56 -3.08 6.33
N GLY A 119 10.03 -1.88 6.78
CA GLY A 119 11.02 -1.15 6.04
C GLY A 119 10.61 -0.38 4.80
N ALA A 120 9.50 0.37 4.78
CA ALA A 120 9.45 1.50 3.87
C ALA A 120 10.58 2.48 4.24
N GLU A 121 11.61 2.56 3.38
CA GLU A 121 12.80 3.40 3.62
C GLU A 121 12.44 4.89 3.61
N THR A 122 11.41 5.23 2.83
CA THR A 122 10.91 6.60 2.71
C THR A 122 9.39 6.60 2.81
N VAL A 123 8.83 7.35 3.75
CA VAL A 123 7.38 7.52 3.94
C VAL A 123 7.02 9.00 3.94
N GLY A 124 6.11 9.40 3.07
CA GLY A 124 5.67 10.79 3.02
C GLY A 124 5.18 11.27 1.65
N PRO A 125 5.00 12.58 1.49
CA PRO A 125 5.25 13.67 2.46
C PRO A 125 4.25 13.66 3.63
N VAL A 126 4.78 13.72 4.85
CA VAL A 126 3.99 13.73 6.08
C VAL A 126 3.29 15.08 6.26
N ARG A 127 2.06 15.06 6.84
CA ARG A 127 1.21 16.24 6.93
C ARG A 127 0.45 16.32 8.26
N SER A 128 -0.26 17.45 8.41
CA SER A 128 -0.94 17.81 9.66
C SER A 128 -2.12 16.90 10.00
N ILE A 129 -2.31 16.63 11.29
CA ILE A 129 -3.38 15.83 11.83
C ILE A 129 -4.65 16.67 12.09
N ARG A 130 -5.82 16.01 12.11
CA ARG A 130 -7.15 16.57 12.40
C ARG A 130 -7.90 15.63 13.37
N PRO A 131 -8.95 16.10 14.08
CA PRO A 131 -9.68 15.27 15.04
C PRO A 131 -10.15 13.93 14.46
N TYR A 132 -10.77 13.93 13.27
CA TYR A 132 -11.24 12.70 12.64
C TYR A 132 -10.08 11.78 12.17
N LEU A 133 -8.90 12.34 11.84
CA LEU A 133 -7.70 11.55 11.51
C LEU A 133 -7.12 10.89 12.77
N ILE A 134 -7.23 11.54 13.95
CA ILE A 134 -6.91 10.92 15.23
C ILE A 134 -7.80 9.69 15.45
N GLN A 135 -9.11 9.85 15.30
CA GLN A 135 -10.06 8.73 15.49
C GLN A 135 -9.78 7.56 14.56
N LEU A 136 -9.48 7.83 13.28
CA LEU A 136 -9.16 6.79 12.30
C LEU A 136 -7.84 6.08 12.60
N GLY A 137 -6.79 6.82 12.94
CA GLY A 137 -5.49 6.21 13.26
C GLY A 137 -5.51 5.40 14.56
N GLU A 138 -6.23 5.88 15.57
CA GLU A 138 -6.37 5.18 16.85
C GLU A 138 -7.26 3.93 16.76
N SER A 139 -8.18 3.87 15.80
CA SER A 139 -8.98 2.67 15.57
C SER A 139 -8.12 1.42 15.32
N TYR A 140 -6.92 1.62 14.81
CA TYR A 140 -5.93 0.55 14.60
C TYR A 140 -4.94 0.41 15.76
N ASP A 141 -5.19 1.03 16.91
CA ASP A 141 -4.22 1.16 18.02
C ASP A 141 -2.89 1.81 17.56
N GLY A 142 -2.96 2.64 16.52
CA GLY A 142 -1.79 3.19 15.86
C GLY A 142 -1.10 4.29 16.65
N VAL A 143 0.26 4.31 16.66
CA VAL A 143 1.01 5.51 17.01
C VAL A 143 0.78 6.55 15.92
N LEU A 144 0.22 7.70 16.29
CA LEU A 144 -0.14 8.75 15.32
C LEU A 144 1.09 9.52 14.87
N VAL A 145 1.36 9.56 13.57
CA VAL A 145 2.53 10.23 12.98
C VAL A 145 2.11 11.38 12.09
N HIS A 146 2.57 12.59 12.40
CA HIS A 146 2.12 13.79 11.70
C HIS A 146 3.13 14.96 11.75
N ALA A 147 2.85 15.99 10.98
CA ALA A 147 3.59 17.26 10.99
C ALA A 147 2.62 18.43 11.25
N GLY A 148 2.53 18.86 12.48
CA GLY A 148 1.55 19.85 12.90
C GLY A 148 0.13 19.32 13.00
N GLY A 149 -0.79 20.18 13.43
CA GLY A 149 -2.20 19.85 13.59
C GLY A 149 -3.10 21.08 13.68
N SER A 150 -4.41 20.87 13.66
CA SER A 150 -5.35 21.94 14.04
C SER A 150 -5.30 22.18 15.57
N PRO A 151 -5.67 23.38 16.06
CA PRO A 151 -5.74 23.63 17.50
C PRO A 151 -6.57 22.61 18.26
N GLU A 152 -7.68 22.17 17.67
CA GLU A 152 -8.54 21.14 18.25
C GLU A 152 -7.85 19.78 18.30
N ALA A 153 -7.16 19.37 17.24
CA ALA A 153 -6.39 18.12 17.22
C ALA A 153 -5.32 18.12 18.31
N TYR A 154 -4.55 19.20 18.44
CA TYR A 154 -3.57 19.33 19.53
C TYR A 154 -4.20 19.25 20.90
N SER A 155 -5.37 19.90 21.09
CA SER A 155 -6.11 19.83 22.34
C SER A 155 -6.53 18.40 22.70
N ILE A 156 -6.94 17.60 21.71
CA ILE A 156 -7.27 16.16 21.91
C ILE A 156 -6.01 15.40 22.29
N LEU A 157 -4.94 15.53 21.51
CA LEU A 157 -3.67 14.82 21.74
C LEU A 157 -3.13 15.06 23.15
N GLN A 158 -3.16 16.31 23.62
CA GLN A 158 -2.66 16.69 24.95
C GLN A 158 -3.58 16.23 26.07
N ARG A 159 -4.89 16.56 26.00
CA ARG A 159 -5.82 16.24 27.08
C ARG A 159 -6.05 14.74 27.28
N GLN A 160 -5.96 13.96 26.20
CA GLN A 160 -6.14 12.52 26.24
C GLN A 160 -4.81 11.76 26.28
N GLN A 161 -3.68 12.47 26.36
CA GLN A 161 -2.32 11.90 26.42
C GLN A 161 -2.06 10.86 25.33
N LYS A 162 -2.50 11.18 24.08
CA LYS A 162 -2.37 10.27 22.96
C LYS A 162 -0.91 10.06 22.58
N GLN A 163 -0.55 8.83 22.27
CA GLN A 163 0.79 8.49 21.80
C GLN A 163 0.95 8.92 20.34
N HIS A 164 1.83 9.90 20.11
CA HIS A 164 2.03 10.46 18.79
C HIS A 164 3.46 10.95 18.57
N MET A 165 3.85 11.04 17.31
CA MET A 165 5.10 11.62 16.84
C MET A 165 4.78 12.78 15.91
N ASP A 166 5.03 13.99 16.37
CA ASP A 166 4.87 15.23 15.62
C ASP A 166 6.24 15.82 15.29
N GLU A 167 6.55 16.00 14.02
CA GLU A 167 7.81 16.60 13.58
C GLU A 167 8.09 17.94 14.29
N ILE A 168 7.03 18.73 14.54
CA ILE A 168 7.17 20.09 15.10
C ILE A 168 7.48 20.07 16.60
N SER A 169 6.85 19.18 17.36
CA SER A 169 6.86 19.30 18.83
C SER A 169 7.64 18.20 19.54
N ASN A 170 7.68 16.99 19.04
CA ASN A 170 8.25 15.87 19.80
C ASN A 170 8.91 14.76 18.97
N GLY A 171 8.90 14.84 17.64
CA GLY A 171 9.38 13.80 16.72
C GLY A 171 10.50 14.25 15.79
N GLY A 172 10.97 15.51 15.88
CA GLY A 172 11.90 16.10 14.91
C GLY A 172 13.07 15.22 14.46
N PRO A 173 13.80 14.51 15.34
CA PRO A 173 14.93 13.65 14.95
C PRO A 173 14.58 12.48 14.00
N TYR A 174 13.32 12.08 13.97
CA TYR A 174 12.84 10.92 13.17
C TYR A 174 12.32 11.33 11.80
N PHE A 175 12.42 12.60 11.44
CA PHE A 175 11.96 13.16 10.17
C PHE A 175 13.10 13.88 9.47
N TRP A 176 12.95 14.03 8.14
CA TRP A 176 13.85 14.88 7.33
C TRP A 176 13.09 15.60 6.23
N ARG A 177 13.68 16.66 5.70
CA ARG A 177 13.13 17.38 4.54
C ARG A 177 13.95 17.09 3.30
N SER A 178 13.30 16.62 2.24
CA SER A 178 13.93 16.48 0.93
C SER A 178 14.13 17.87 0.28
N SER A 179 15.22 18.02 -0.44
CA SER A 179 15.49 19.20 -1.29
C SER A 179 14.72 19.16 -2.62
N ASP A 180 14.22 17.99 -3.04
CA ASP A 180 13.58 17.77 -4.33
C ASP A 180 12.19 18.39 -4.45
N ARG A 181 11.64 18.76 -3.32
CA ARG A 181 10.34 19.43 -3.20
C ARG A 181 10.41 20.62 -2.27
N LYS A 182 9.45 21.52 -2.41
CA LYS A 182 9.31 22.69 -1.53
C LYS A 182 8.39 22.39 -0.35
N ALA A 183 8.70 22.98 0.79
CA ALA A 183 7.78 22.96 1.94
C ALA A 183 6.40 23.52 1.51
N PRO A 184 5.31 22.96 2.00
CA PRO A 184 5.18 21.94 3.02
C PRO A 184 5.04 20.50 2.47
N HIS A 185 5.47 20.23 1.23
CA HIS A 185 5.28 18.96 0.52
C HIS A 185 6.56 18.10 0.47
N ASN A 186 7.48 18.29 1.42
CA ASN A 186 8.83 17.73 1.37
C ASN A 186 9.30 17.09 2.69
N LEU A 187 8.40 16.80 3.62
CA LEU A 187 8.74 16.17 4.90
C LEU A 187 8.55 14.66 4.82
N TYR A 188 9.58 13.91 5.17
CA TYR A 188 9.59 12.45 5.10
C TYR A 188 10.06 11.83 6.43
N THR A 189 9.77 10.55 6.56
CA THR A 189 10.23 9.66 7.62
C THR A 189 10.47 8.26 7.02
N SER A 190 10.83 7.28 7.85
CA SER A 190 10.82 5.85 7.51
C SER A 190 10.15 5.05 8.63
N VAL A 191 9.70 3.84 8.31
CA VAL A 191 9.11 2.94 9.32
C VAL A 191 10.11 2.67 10.44
N ASP A 192 11.38 2.41 10.10
CA ASP A 192 12.43 2.12 11.09
C ASP A 192 12.69 3.31 12.03
N LYS A 193 12.79 4.54 11.50
CA LYS A 193 12.94 5.75 12.34
C LYS A 193 11.74 5.97 13.26
N LEU A 194 10.54 5.66 12.78
CA LEU A 194 9.34 5.78 13.62
C LEU A 194 9.30 4.70 14.71
N ARG A 195 9.74 3.48 14.42
CA ARG A 195 9.90 2.42 15.43
C ARG A 195 10.91 2.82 16.49
N GLU A 196 12.12 3.24 16.07
CA GLU A 196 13.15 3.77 16.97
C GLU A 196 12.60 4.89 17.86
N GLY A 197 11.88 5.84 17.26
CA GLY A 197 11.29 6.95 17.99
C GLY A 197 10.22 6.54 19.00
N ALA A 198 9.39 5.56 18.65
CA ALA A 198 8.37 5.00 19.54
C ALA A 198 9.03 4.31 20.75
N ASP A 199 10.10 3.55 20.50
CA ASP A 199 10.89 2.87 21.55
C ASP A 199 11.50 3.85 22.55
N ILE A 200 12.18 4.88 22.04
CA ILE A 200 12.80 5.90 22.88
C ILE A 200 11.76 6.67 23.71
N LYS A 201 10.55 6.83 23.18
CA LYS A 201 9.43 7.46 23.90
C LYS A 201 8.74 6.52 24.89
N GLY A 202 9.11 5.24 24.92
CA GLY A 202 8.48 4.23 25.77
C GLY A 202 7.03 3.92 25.35
N TYR A 203 6.70 4.04 24.07
CA TYR A 203 5.41 3.62 23.56
C TYR A 203 5.35 2.10 23.49
N SER A 204 4.17 1.52 23.76
CA SER A 204 4.00 0.08 23.70
C SER A 204 4.38 -0.50 22.34
N HIS A 205 5.10 -1.61 22.33
CA HIS A 205 5.43 -2.36 21.12
C HIS A 205 4.28 -3.26 20.69
N ASP A 206 3.59 -3.84 21.68
CA ASP A 206 2.51 -4.78 21.44
C ASP A 206 1.20 -4.03 21.18
N SER A 207 0.43 -4.53 20.27
CA SER A 207 -0.85 -4.01 19.90
C SER A 207 -1.95 -5.04 20.08
N ALA A 208 -3.08 -4.57 20.59
CA ALA A 208 -4.36 -5.24 20.47
C ALA A 208 -5.12 -4.77 19.22
N SER A 209 -4.43 -4.64 18.11
CA SER A 209 -5.03 -4.19 16.85
C SER A 209 -6.27 -4.99 16.53
N PRO A 210 -7.36 -4.34 16.12
CA PRO A 210 -8.52 -5.04 15.64
C PRO A 210 -8.16 -5.84 14.38
N VAL A 211 -8.81 -6.97 14.20
CA VAL A 211 -8.59 -7.87 13.07
C VAL A 211 -9.83 -7.86 12.20
N TYR A 212 -9.65 -7.84 10.88
CA TYR A 212 -10.73 -8.13 9.94
C TYR A 212 -10.94 -9.63 9.81
N THR A 213 -12.16 -10.03 9.47
CA THR A 213 -12.41 -11.39 9.00
C THR A 213 -11.93 -11.53 7.56
N TYR A 214 -11.21 -12.61 7.24
CA TYR A 214 -10.67 -12.86 5.90
C TYR A 214 -11.22 -14.14 5.28
N LYS A 215 -11.41 -14.10 3.96
CA LYS A 215 -11.86 -15.23 3.16
C LYS A 215 -11.25 -15.17 1.76
N GLU A 216 -10.52 -16.22 1.36
CA GLU A 216 -9.80 -16.27 0.07
C GLU A 216 -10.71 -16.06 -1.15
N GLU A 217 -11.91 -16.64 -1.12
CA GLU A 217 -12.86 -16.50 -2.23
C GLU A 217 -13.47 -15.11 -2.33
N GLY A 218 -13.37 -14.31 -1.25
CA GLY A 218 -14.09 -13.06 -1.09
C GLY A 218 -15.59 -13.28 -0.87
N CYS A 219 -16.34 -12.19 -0.77
CA CYS A 219 -17.78 -12.21 -0.49
C CYS A 219 -18.62 -11.49 -1.53
N THR A 220 -18.03 -11.01 -2.62
CA THR A 220 -18.71 -10.23 -3.66
C THR A 220 -19.17 -11.05 -4.86
N SER A 221 -19.10 -12.39 -4.83
CA SER A 221 -19.39 -13.26 -5.99
C SER A 221 -20.80 -13.07 -6.59
N GLY A 222 -21.80 -12.75 -5.77
CA GLY A 222 -23.17 -12.44 -6.19
C GLY A 222 -23.42 -10.97 -6.57
N GLY A 223 -22.39 -10.12 -6.49
CA GLY A 223 -22.50 -8.69 -6.74
C GLY A 223 -22.44 -8.30 -8.21
N GLU A 224 -22.57 -6.99 -8.44
CA GLU A 224 -22.45 -6.37 -9.76
C GLU A 224 -21.02 -6.52 -10.28
N THR A 225 -20.83 -6.66 -11.59
CA THR A 225 -19.49 -6.61 -12.19
C THR A 225 -18.94 -5.18 -12.07
N ALA A 226 -17.73 -5.07 -11.57
CA ALA A 226 -17.08 -3.79 -11.30
C ALA A 226 -15.56 -3.89 -11.55
N LYS A 227 -15.18 -4.21 -12.78
CA LYS A 227 -13.77 -4.29 -13.18
C LYS A 227 -13.10 -2.93 -13.20
N GLN A 228 -13.87 -1.88 -13.49
CA GLN A 228 -13.40 -0.50 -13.41
C GLN A 228 -14.46 0.37 -12.74
N PHE A 229 -14.02 1.28 -11.88
CA PHE A 229 -14.89 2.29 -11.27
C PHE A 229 -14.11 3.54 -10.90
N GLU A 230 -14.85 4.62 -10.70
CA GLU A 230 -14.32 5.93 -10.35
C GLU A 230 -14.81 6.38 -8.98
N ILE A 231 -13.94 7.07 -8.25
CA ILE A 231 -14.29 7.79 -7.03
C ILE A 231 -14.08 9.28 -7.27
N HIS A 232 -15.17 10.04 -7.10
CA HIS A 232 -15.21 11.48 -7.24
C HIS A 232 -15.27 12.13 -5.85
N TYR A 233 -14.22 12.86 -5.51
CA TYR A 233 -14.24 13.74 -4.34
C TYR A 233 -14.82 15.12 -4.72
N LEU A 234 -14.38 16.22 -4.09
CA LEU A 234 -14.96 17.55 -4.37
C LEU A 234 -14.28 18.28 -5.54
N LEU A 235 -13.02 17.98 -5.84
CA LEU A 235 -12.27 18.66 -6.89
C LEU A 235 -12.36 17.92 -8.21
N ASN A 236 -12.88 18.57 -9.25
CA ASN A 236 -12.90 18.03 -10.62
C ASN A 236 -11.49 17.71 -11.18
N SER A 237 -10.45 18.31 -10.59
CA SER A 237 -9.05 18.03 -10.93
C SER A 237 -8.47 16.82 -10.22
N TYR A 238 -9.28 16.09 -9.45
CA TYR A 238 -8.87 14.92 -8.71
C TYR A 238 -9.88 13.78 -8.90
N LEU A 239 -9.61 12.94 -9.87
CA LEU A 239 -10.38 11.74 -10.17
C LEU A 239 -9.54 10.51 -9.81
N VAL A 240 -10.07 9.64 -8.98
CA VAL A 240 -9.49 8.35 -8.66
C VAL A 240 -10.22 7.28 -9.47
N THR A 241 -9.45 6.46 -10.19
CA THR A 241 -9.98 5.29 -10.90
C THR A 241 -9.31 4.05 -10.35
N TYR A 242 -10.06 2.96 -10.29
CA TYR A 242 -9.55 1.63 -9.97
C TYR A 242 -9.84 0.68 -11.12
N ASP A 243 -8.79 -0.01 -11.58
CA ASP A 243 -8.86 -1.03 -12.62
C ASP A 243 -8.51 -2.38 -11.99
N TYR A 244 -9.40 -3.37 -12.12
CA TYR A 244 -9.16 -4.71 -11.60
C TYR A 244 -8.21 -5.49 -12.51
N ASP A 245 -7.05 -5.83 -11.98
CA ASP A 245 -6.09 -6.73 -12.62
C ASP A 245 -6.35 -8.18 -12.19
N GLU A 246 -6.81 -8.99 -13.13
CA GLU A 246 -7.14 -10.40 -12.88
C GLU A 246 -5.91 -11.26 -12.53
N VAL A 247 -4.71 -10.84 -12.95
CA VAL A 247 -3.48 -11.60 -12.71
C VAL A 247 -3.04 -11.44 -11.25
N SER A 248 -3.01 -10.22 -10.76
CA SER A 248 -2.63 -9.94 -9.37
C SER A 248 -3.81 -10.07 -8.39
N GLY A 249 -5.05 -10.11 -8.87
CA GLY A 249 -6.25 -10.09 -8.05
C GLY A 249 -6.49 -8.77 -7.32
N ARG A 250 -5.86 -7.68 -7.77
CA ARG A 250 -5.91 -6.36 -7.12
C ARG A 250 -6.62 -5.32 -8.00
N TYR A 251 -7.21 -4.35 -7.36
CA TYR A 251 -7.63 -3.10 -7.99
C TYR A 251 -6.46 -2.15 -8.04
N MET A 252 -5.96 -1.87 -9.24
CA MET A 252 -4.84 -0.97 -9.50
C MET A 252 -5.33 0.47 -9.55
N ARG A 253 -4.71 1.33 -8.75
CA ARG A 253 -5.14 2.72 -8.57
C ARG A 253 -4.54 3.64 -9.63
N LEU A 254 -5.39 4.54 -10.17
CA LEU A 254 -5.00 5.62 -11.06
C LEU A 254 -5.50 6.96 -10.50
N VAL A 255 -4.77 8.02 -10.79
CA VAL A 255 -5.18 9.41 -10.52
C VAL A 255 -5.17 10.20 -11.82
N ASN A 256 -6.32 10.74 -12.20
CA ASN A 256 -6.51 11.47 -13.46
C ASN A 256 -6.02 10.65 -14.69
N GLY A 257 -6.34 9.34 -14.71
CA GLY A 257 -6.00 8.42 -15.80
C GLY A 257 -4.52 7.99 -15.84
N LYS A 258 -3.71 8.34 -14.84
CA LYS A 258 -2.30 7.92 -14.74
C LYS A 258 -2.12 6.98 -13.56
N ALA A 259 -1.30 5.95 -13.73
CA ALA A 259 -0.93 5.04 -12.65
C ALA A 259 -0.45 5.85 -11.42
N ASP A 260 -1.06 5.58 -10.27
CA ASP A 260 -0.63 6.16 -9.00
C ASP A 260 0.50 5.30 -8.45
N GLN A 261 1.72 5.82 -8.54
CA GLN A 261 2.93 5.06 -8.24
C GLN A 261 3.55 5.51 -6.93
N ASP A 262 4.10 4.57 -6.20
CA ASP A 262 4.97 4.85 -5.07
C ASP A 262 6.31 5.38 -5.58
N MET A 263 6.76 6.52 -5.06
CA MET A 263 8.00 7.14 -5.49
C MET A 263 9.24 6.37 -5.00
N ASP A 264 9.10 5.61 -3.92
CA ASP A 264 10.21 4.89 -3.29
C ASP A 264 10.68 3.71 -4.14
N ASN A 265 9.75 2.94 -4.69
CA ASN A 265 10.04 1.71 -5.45
C ASN A 265 9.42 1.65 -6.86
N GLY A 266 8.62 2.66 -7.25
CA GLY A 266 7.96 2.70 -8.55
C GLY A 266 6.76 1.76 -8.70
N GLU A 267 6.35 1.04 -7.65
CA GLU A 267 5.20 0.13 -7.69
C GLU A 267 3.91 0.94 -7.85
N GLN A 268 3.02 0.51 -8.75
CA GLN A 268 1.68 1.07 -8.83
C GLN A 268 0.87 0.63 -7.61
N LEU A 269 0.21 1.60 -6.96
CA LEU A 269 -0.65 1.34 -5.81
C LEU A 269 -1.83 0.47 -6.21
N GLY A 270 -2.13 -0.53 -5.40
CA GLY A 270 -3.24 -1.44 -5.62
C GLY A 270 -3.59 -2.21 -4.36
N ALA A 271 -4.86 -2.65 -4.27
CA ALA A 271 -5.34 -3.39 -3.13
C ALA A 271 -6.32 -4.51 -3.53
N ALA A 272 -6.39 -5.55 -2.70
CA ALA A 272 -7.32 -6.66 -2.89
C ALA A 272 -8.77 -6.24 -2.57
N ASN A 273 -8.92 -5.27 -1.67
CA ASN A 273 -10.21 -4.75 -1.22
C ASN A 273 -10.25 -3.24 -1.35
N ILE A 274 -11.35 -2.71 -1.90
CA ILE A 274 -11.65 -1.29 -1.86
C ILE A 274 -12.98 -1.12 -1.15
N ILE A 275 -13.00 -0.37 -0.06
CA ILE A 275 -14.23 0.04 0.64
C ILE A 275 -14.44 1.52 0.33
N VAL A 276 -15.61 1.87 -0.19
CA VAL A 276 -16.03 3.26 -0.29
C VAL A 276 -17.13 3.49 0.73
N ALA A 277 -16.91 4.41 1.67
CA ALA A 277 -17.76 4.69 2.81
C ALA A 277 -18.29 6.13 2.73
N GLY A 278 -19.59 6.30 2.75
CA GLY A 278 -20.24 7.63 2.79
C GLY A 278 -20.31 8.15 4.22
N ALA A 279 -19.81 9.37 4.47
CA ALA A 279 -19.87 10.01 5.78
C ALA A 279 -20.27 11.48 5.67
N ASP A 280 -20.89 12.03 6.71
CA ASP A 280 -21.23 13.45 6.74
C ASP A 280 -19.98 14.30 6.97
N HIS A 281 -19.74 15.22 6.04
CA HIS A 281 -18.68 16.21 6.10
C HIS A 281 -19.24 17.59 6.32
N LYS A 282 -18.67 18.36 7.26
CA LYS A 282 -19.08 19.73 7.55
C LYS A 282 -17.86 20.65 7.60
N VAL A 283 -17.92 21.77 6.87
CA VAL A 283 -16.94 22.85 7.01
C VAL A 283 -17.19 23.58 8.33
N LEU A 284 -16.14 23.74 9.12
CA LEU A 284 -16.21 24.32 10.48
C LEU A 284 -15.88 25.81 10.52
N ASP A 285 -15.07 26.30 9.59
CA ASP A 285 -14.57 27.67 9.60
C ASP A 285 -14.10 28.16 8.22
N ASP A 286 -13.70 29.43 8.17
CA ASP A 286 -13.26 30.11 6.94
C ASP A 286 -11.92 29.59 6.39
N VAL A 287 -11.15 28.86 7.20
CA VAL A 287 -9.93 28.17 6.74
C VAL A 287 -10.27 26.87 6.02
N GLY A 288 -11.53 26.43 6.10
CA GLY A 288 -12.04 25.23 5.46
C GLY A 288 -11.74 23.95 6.22
N ARG A 289 -11.48 24.02 7.53
CA ARG A 289 -11.33 22.83 8.37
C ARG A 289 -12.64 22.05 8.41
N LEU A 290 -12.52 20.71 8.43
CA LEU A 290 -13.66 19.81 8.36
C LEU A 290 -13.89 19.09 9.69
N SER A 291 -15.15 18.79 9.97
CA SER A 291 -15.54 17.63 10.76
C SER A 291 -16.03 16.53 9.83
N VAL A 292 -15.71 15.29 10.15
CA VAL A 292 -16.20 14.09 9.49
C VAL A 292 -16.87 13.24 10.55
N ASN A 293 -18.13 12.88 10.33
CA ASN A 293 -18.88 12.06 11.28
C ASN A 293 -18.52 10.58 11.05
N LEU A 294 -17.78 10.01 12.00
CA LEU A 294 -17.30 8.62 11.96
C LEU A 294 -18.05 7.71 12.96
N GLU A 295 -19.09 8.21 13.61
CA GLU A 295 -19.82 7.47 14.66
C GLU A 295 -21.20 6.97 14.18
N GLN A 296 -21.69 7.51 13.09
CA GLN A 296 -23.07 7.26 12.65
C GLN A 296 -23.19 6.03 11.73
N GLY A 297 -22.08 5.56 11.14
CA GLY A 297 -22.12 4.61 10.03
C GLY A 297 -22.67 5.27 8.75
N GLY A 298 -22.99 4.48 7.75
CA GLY A 298 -23.55 5.00 6.50
C GLY A 298 -23.50 4.00 5.34
N GLU A 299 -23.95 4.46 4.17
CA GLU A 299 -23.89 3.66 2.95
C GLU A 299 -22.44 3.33 2.60
N ALA A 300 -22.22 2.12 2.09
CA ALA A 300 -20.92 1.70 1.61
C ALA A 300 -21.00 0.76 0.41
N MET A 301 -19.89 0.71 -0.33
CA MET A 301 -19.65 -0.28 -1.37
C MET A 301 -18.35 -1.01 -1.09
N LEU A 302 -18.35 -2.34 -1.25
CA LEU A 302 -17.17 -3.20 -1.17
C LEU A 302 -16.86 -3.78 -2.53
N PHE A 303 -15.63 -3.58 -2.98
CA PHE A 303 -15.09 -4.10 -4.24
C PHE A 303 -14.04 -5.17 -3.96
N GLN A 304 -14.24 -6.35 -4.51
CA GLN A 304 -13.34 -7.50 -4.43
C GLN A 304 -13.43 -8.32 -5.73
N LYS A 305 -12.30 -8.82 -6.22
CA LYS A 305 -12.26 -9.79 -7.35
C LYS A 305 -13.09 -9.35 -8.58
N GLY A 306 -13.02 -8.07 -8.93
CA GLY A 306 -13.69 -7.52 -10.11
C GLY A 306 -15.21 -7.33 -9.95
N LYS A 307 -15.73 -7.43 -8.72
CA LYS A 307 -17.15 -7.29 -8.41
C LYS A 307 -17.39 -6.35 -7.24
N MET A 308 -18.62 -5.85 -7.12
CA MET A 308 -19.03 -4.94 -6.07
C MET A 308 -20.34 -5.39 -5.44
N ILE A 309 -20.43 -5.21 -4.13
CA ILE A 309 -21.69 -5.30 -3.36
C ILE A 309 -21.94 -4.01 -2.61
N ARG A 310 -23.24 -3.70 -2.42
CA ARG A 310 -23.70 -2.57 -1.63
C ARG A 310 -24.05 -3.04 -0.22
N GLY A 311 -23.77 -2.20 0.75
CA GLY A 311 -24.05 -2.44 2.16
C GLY A 311 -23.92 -1.15 2.94
N GLN A 312 -23.49 -1.31 4.18
CA GLN A 312 -23.24 -0.20 5.09
C GLN A 312 -21.82 -0.34 5.67
N TRP A 313 -21.29 0.75 6.15
CA TRP A 313 -20.14 0.71 7.04
C TRP A 313 -20.59 1.03 8.45
N GLU A 314 -19.96 0.38 9.40
CA GLU A 314 -20.15 0.60 10.83
C GLU A 314 -18.78 0.80 11.48
N LYS A 315 -18.76 1.58 12.55
CA LYS A 315 -17.58 1.79 13.36
C LYS A 315 -18.00 2.04 14.80
N GLU A 316 -17.78 1.07 15.65
CA GLU A 316 -17.91 1.25 17.09
C GLU A 316 -16.82 2.17 17.63
N ARG A 317 -17.02 2.71 18.81
CA ARG A 317 -16.03 3.57 19.45
C ARG A 317 -14.76 2.77 19.76
N GLY A 318 -13.64 3.17 19.16
CA GLY A 318 -12.35 2.50 19.32
C GLY A 318 -12.14 1.32 18.35
N ASP A 319 -13.13 0.99 17.51
CA ASP A 319 -13.01 -0.03 16.48
C ASP A 319 -12.73 0.58 15.10
N ILE A 320 -12.35 -0.25 14.14
CA ILE A 320 -12.09 0.08 12.74
C ILE A 320 -13.40 0.23 11.96
N ILE A 321 -13.32 0.81 10.76
CA ILE A 321 -14.43 0.78 9.80
C ILE A 321 -14.60 -0.65 9.31
N ARG A 322 -15.81 -1.22 9.51
CA ARG A 322 -16.21 -2.53 9.02
C ARG A 322 -17.27 -2.38 7.94
N PHE A 323 -17.16 -3.13 6.86
CA PHE A 323 -18.22 -3.24 5.89
C PHE A 323 -19.21 -4.32 6.35
N VAL A 324 -20.49 -3.96 6.41
CA VAL A 324 -21.57 -4.86 6.85
C VAL A 324 -22.64 -4.98 5.77
N GLN A 325 -23.22 -6.16 5.65
CA GLN A 325 -24.37 -6.44 4.80
C GLN A 325 -25.34 -7.33 5.59
N ASP A 326 -26.61 -6.99 5.56
CA ASP A 326 -27.67 -7.70 6.30
C ASP A 326 -27.35 -7.87 7.80
N GLY A 327 -26.70 -6.86 8.40
CA GLY A 327 -26.36 -6.81 9.82
C GLY A 327 -25.16 -7.70 10.21
N SER A 328 -24.39 -8.18 9.26
CA SER A 328 -23.19 -9.00 9.51
C SER A 328 -21.97 -8.42 8.81
N GLU A 329 -20.79 -8.48 9.49
CA GLU A 329 -19.51 -8.12 8.88
C GLU A 329 -19.24 -9.01 7.67
N VAL A 330 -18.80 -8.40 6.58
CA VAL A 330 -18.42 -9.10 5.36
C VAL A 330 -16.90 -9.28 5.35
N ALA A 331 -16.46 -10.52 5.15
CA ALA A 331 -15.04 -10.85 5.12
C ALA A 331 -14.31 -10.21 3.94
N LEU A 332 -13.08 -9.76 4.21
CA LEU A 332 -12.17 -9.24 3.21
C LEU A 332 -11.39 -10.38 2.51
N VAL A 333 -10.91 -10.12 1.31
CA VAL A 333 -9.90 -10.99 0.67
C VAL A 333 -8.54 -10.71 1.33
N PRO A 334 -7.72 -11.75 1.62
CA PRO A 334 -6.37 -11.51 2.08
C PRO A 334 -5.59 -10.58 1.13
N GLY A 335 -4.99 -9.54 1.69
CA GLY A 335 -4.27 -8.50 0.95
C GLY A 335 -4.51 -7.10 1.50
N LYS A 336 -3.89 -6.12 0.88
CA LYS A 336 -4.03 -4.71 1.26
C LYS A 336 -5.46 -4.21 1.04
N THR A 337 -5.86 -3.21 1.83
CA THR A 337 -7.19 -2.60 1.73
C THR A 337 -7.09 -1.08 1.62
N PHE A 338 -7.79 -0.49 0.66
CA PHE A 338 -8.06 0.95 0.60
C PHE A 338 -9.46 1.24 1.12
N ILE A 339 -9.59 2.26 1.97
CA ILE A 339 -10.87 2.75 2.49
C ILE A 339 -11.01 4.22 2.09
N SER A 340 -11.90 4.50 1.14
CA SER A 340 -12.19 5.85 0.66
C SER A 340 -13.41 6.40 1.37
N ILE A 341 -13.25 7.44 2.20
CA ILE A 341 -14.33 8.10 2.91
C ILE A 341 -14.77 9.32 2.11
N VAL A 342 -15.93 9.23 1.48
CA VAL A 342 -16.50 10.27 0.63
C VAL A 342 -17.65 11.01 1.31
N PRO A 343 -17.99 12.24 0.90
CA PRO A 343 -19.16 12.94 1.43
C PRO A 343 -20.48 12.21 1.12
N ASN A 344 -21.49 12.45 1.95
CA ASN A 344 -22.88 12.08 1.65
C ASN A 344 -23.60 13.15 0.79
N GLN A 345 -22.96 14.29 0.51
CA GLN A 345 -23.53 15.39 -0.26
C GLN A 345 -22.85 15.51 -1.63
N PRO A 346 -23.59 15.67 -2.74
CA PRO A 346 -25.05 15.75 -2.83
C PRO A 346 -25.75 14.41 -2.52
N SER A 347 -25.13 13.27 -2.86
CA SER A 347 -25.50 11.91 -2.41
C SER A 347 -24.26 11.00 -2.44
N PHE A 348 -24.26 9.91 -1.67
CA PHE A 348 -23.19 8.92 -1.70
C PHE A 348 -22.97 8.38 -3.12
N ALA A 349 -24.04 8.10 -3.87
CA ALA A 349 -24.00 7.55 -5.21
C ALA A 349 -23.32 8.48 -6.24
N ASP A 350 -23.32 9.79 -6.00
CA ASP A 350 -22.65 10.76 -6.90
C ASP A 350 -21.13 10.66 -6.84
N HIS A 351 -20.61 10.07 -5.77
CA HIS A 351 -19.16 9.93 -5.55
C HIS A 351 -18.58 8.63 -6.11
N VAL A 352 -19.42 7.66 -6.51
CA VAL A 352 -18.94 6.38 -7.04
C VAL A 352 -19.63 6.06 -8.35
N LYS A 353 -18.86 5.88 -9.41
CA LYS A 353 -19.39 5.56 -10.74
C LYS A 353 -18.76 4.27 -11.25
N LEU A 354 -19.61 3.27 -11.53
CA LEU A 354 -19.18 2.07 -12.23
C LEU A 354 -19.04 2.41 -13.73
N SER A 355 -17.96 1.95 -14.36
CA SER A 355 -17.83 2.07 -15.80
C SER A 355 -18.83 1.14 -16.49
N GLU A 356 -19.59 1.65 -17.47
CA GLU A 356 -20.43 0.82 -18.32
C GLU A 356 -19.52 -0.18 -19.08
N GLN A 357 -19.89 -1.46 -19.07
CA GLN A 357 -19.19 -2.53 -19.77
C GLN A 357 -19.59 -2.59 -21.25
#